data_45bff1fbd1cd781050ced957e5817f6e
#
_entry.id   45bff1fbd1cd781050ced957e5817f6e
#
_cell.length_a   1.000
_cell.length_b   1.000
_cell.length_c   1.000
_cell.angle_alpha   90.00
_cell.angle_beta   90.00
_cell.angle_gamma   90.00
#
_symmetry.space_group_name_H-M   'P 1'
#
loop_
_entity.id
_entity.type
_entity.pdbx_description
1 polymer ?
#
loop_
_entity_poly.entity_id
_entity_poly.type
_entity_poly.pdbx_seq_one_letter_code
_entity_poly.pdbx_strand_id
1 'polypeptide(L)'
;MALGKVQVNNLNLGQGDIAAIERHFLFIGRAGAAGEESQLFSVNAQTDLEDALADSSLRDQVIAAQLNAGQNWTAAVYPLADGEDVFDAIDRANEVQSFETVVFCDITSTAPNISAKHDYLFSLQAKLGRFVSGLIALPGIDVATQTWSAYEAASVALVAGLANHLVIPVPQLHGNNVGVLAGRLCNHAVSIADSPMRVATGSVMGLGSAPVDSNDAPLELATLNTLSVARFSVPQWYSDFEGTYWGDGSTLDAAGGDYQYIENLRVVHKASREVRVLAIRRIGNRALNSTPNSIELNKSYFMKPLRNMSKSYTILGTQFPGDITPPIDGDIEITWPTNKSVVIYMVVRPYNSPKEITVNIMLDLSN
;
A
#
# COMPACT_ATOMS: atom_id res chain seq x y z
N MET A 1 28.23 -12.09 23.52
CA MET A 1 26.99 -12.85 23.79
C MET A 1 26.13 -12.65 22.55
N ALA A 2 25.84 -13.70 21.81
CA ALA A 2 24.97 -13.61 20.65
C ALA A 2 23.53 -13.70 21.12
N LEU A 3 22.69 -12.77 20.68
CA LEU A 3 21.24 -12.87 20.85
C LEU A 3 20.70 -14.05 20.02
N GLY A 4 19.76 -14.81 20.57
CA GLY A 4 19.13 -15.91 19.82
C GLY A 4 18.44 -15.35 18.56
N LYS A 5 18.80 -15.88 17.39
CA LYS A 5 18.22 -15.50 16.08
C LYS A 5 17.48 -16.72 15.53
N VAL A 6 16.22 -16.56 15.18
CA VAL A 6 15.43 -17.53 14.41
C VAL A 6 15.04 -16.88 13.09
N GLN A 7 15.47 -17.47 12.00
CA GLN A 7 15.08 -17.06 10.66
C GLN A 7 14.28 -18.20 10.02
N VAL A 8 13.07 -17.90 9.61
CA VAL A 8 12.22 -18.85 8.87
C VAL A 8 12.03 -18.30 7.46
N ASN A 9 12.66 -18.96 6.49
CA ASN A 9 12.48 -18.64 5.08
C ASN A 9 11.45 -19.62 4.51
N ASN A 10 10.32 -19.09 4.04
CA ASN A 10 9.34 -19.91 3.33
C ASN A 10 9.78 -20.04 1.87
N LEU A 11 10.38 -21.18 1.54
CA LEU A 11 10.87 -21.49 0.20
C LEU A 11 9.84 -22.26 -0.65
N ASN A 12 8.60 -22.35 -0.23
CA ASN A 12 7.55 -23.05 -0.97
C ASN A 12 7.12 -22.24 -2.21
N LEU A 13 7.74 -22.57 -3.32
CA LEU A 13 7.37 -22.11 -4.65
C LEU A 13 6.01 -22.74 -5.04
N GLY A 14 4.93 -21.99 -4.89
CA GLY A 14 3.67 -22.25 -5.59
C GLY A 14 2.78 -23.39 -5.12
N GLN A 15 3.06 -24.08 -4.01
CA GLN A 15 2.21 -25.13 -3.48
C GLN A 15 1.97 -24.95 -1.97
N GLY A 16 0.79 -24.48 -1.61
CA GLY A 16 0.33 -24.32 -0.24
C GLY A 16 -0.81 -23.33 -0.14
N ASP A 17 -1.46 -23.26 1.02
CA ASP A 17 -2.38 -22.14 1.29
C ASP A 17 -1.62 -20.84 1.05
N ILE A 18 -2.25 -19.89 0.33
CA ILE A 18 -1.67 -18.58 0.10
C ILE A 18 -1.40 -17.99 1.48
N ALA A 19 -0.12 -17.91 1.86
CA ALA A 19 0.27 -17.17 3.04
C ALA A 19 -0.29 -15.76 2.92
N ALA A 20 -0.77 -15.20 4.03
CA ALA A 20 -1.23 -13.82 4.04
C ALA A 20 -0.12 -12.92 3.49
N ILE A 21 -0.35 -12.34 2.31
CA ILE A 21 0.63 -11.47 1.65
C ILE A 21 0.47 -10.01 2.09
N GLU A 22 -0.54 -9.74 2.89
CA GLU A 22 -0.76 -8.43 3.50
C GLU A 22 0.49 -8.04 4.30
N ARG A 23 0.94 -6.80 4.08
CA ARG A 23 2.16 -6.20 4.67
C ARG A 23 3.49 -6.76 4.14
N HIS A 24 3.47 -7.66 3.13
CA HIS A 24 4.70 -8.09 2.46
C HIS A 24 4.91 -7.28 1.20
N PHE A 25 5.86 -6.33 1.25
CA PHE A 25 6.14 -5.38 0.17
C PHE A 25 7.42 -5.74 -0.55
N LEU A 26 7.47 -5.44 -1.85
CA LEU A 26 8.68 -5.49 -2.67
C LEU A 26 9.24 -4.08 -2.79
N PHE A 27 10.46 -3.85 -2.30
CA PHE A 27 11.22 -2.62 -2.54
C PHE A 27 12.09 -2.82 -3.77
N ILE A 28 11.97 -1.92 -4.75
CA ILE A 28 12.71 -1.99 -6.00
C ILE A 28 13.30 -0.61 -6.35
N GLY A 29 14.56 -0.59 -6.70
CA GLY A 29 15.31 0.62 -7.03
C GLY A 29 16.75 0.30 -7.42
N ARG A 30 17.49 1.31 -7.91
CA ARG A 30 18.87 1.15 -8.34
C ARG A 30 19.76 0.68 -7.21
N ALA A 31 20.61 -0.30 -7.51
CA ALA A 31 21.66 -0.75 -6.63
C ALA A 31 22.72 0.35 -6.43
N GLY A 32 23.30 0.41 -5.23
CA GLY A 32 24.38 1.35 -4.91
C GLY A 32 25.77 0.85 -5.32
N ALA A 33 25.93 -0.46 -5.52
CA ALA A 33 27.20 -1.09 -5.90
C ALA A 33 26.98 -2.34 -6.76
N ALA A 34 27.98 -2.66 -7.57
CA ALA A 34 27.98 -3.86 -8.40
C ALA A 34 28.07 -5.13 -7.53
N GLY A 35 27.34 -6.17 -7.92
CA GLY A 35 27.33 -7.49 -7.31
C GLY A 35 26.10 -7.80 -6.44
N GLU A 36 25.27 -6.83 -6.14
CA GLU A 36 24.00 -7.00 -5.43
C GLU A 36 22.79 -6.97 -6.39
N GLU A 37 23.05 -6.61 -7.65
CA GLU A 37 22.02 -6.37 -8.65
C GLU A 37 21.31 -7.65 -9.09
N SER A 38 20.10 -7.48 -9.54
CA SER A 38 19.29 -8.52 -10.19
C SER A 38 19.03 -9.75 -9.32
N GLN A 39 19.07 -9.59 -8.00
CA GLN A 39 18.77 -10.64 -7.03
C GLN A 39 17.67 -10.23 -6.07
N LEU A 40 16.69 -11.12 -5.90
CA LEU A 40 15.65 -10.95 -4.90
C LEU A 40 16.13 -11.54 -3.57
N PHE A 41 16.12 -10.75 -2.50
CA PHE A 41 16.39 -11.23 -1.16
C PHE A 41 15.36 -10.71 -0.15
N SER A 42 15.21 -11.41 0.96
CA SER A 42 14.26 -11.07 2.01
C SER A 42 14.98 -10.38 3.16
N VAL A 43 14.38 -9.31 3.66
CA VAL A 43 14.83 -8.56 4.83
C VAL A 43 13.77 -8.62 5.94
N ASN A 44 14.17 -8.37 7.17
CA ASN A 44 13.28 -8.35 8.32
C ASN A 44 13.73 -7.29 9.35
N ALA A 45 12.99 -7.16 10.45
CA ALA A 45 13.27 -6.19 11.50
C ALA A 45 14.65 -6.34 12.19
N GLN A 46 15.35 -7.45 11.99
CA GLN A 46 16.68 -7.73 12.57
C GLN A 46 17.81 -7.70 11.52
N THR A 47 17.48 -7.51 10.25
CA THR A 47 18.49 -7.42 9.18
C THR A 47 19.29 -6.14 9.37
N ASP A 48 20.62 -6.27 9.38
CA ASP A 48 21.50 -5.12 9.27
C ASP A 48 21.49 -4.66 7.81
N LEU A 49 20.82 -3.54 7.57
CA LEU A 49 20.60 -3.03 6.22
C LEU A 49 21.79 -2.24 5.68
N GLU A 50 22.66 -1.74 6.57
CA GLU A 50 23.89 -1.07 6.17
C GLU A 50 24.93 -2.06 5.65
N ASP A 51 24.94 -3.27 6.22
CA ASP A 51 25.78 -4.38 5.74
C ASP A 51 25.16 -5.11 4.53
N ALA A 52 23.81 -5.17 4.45
CA ALA A 52 23.09 -5.97 3.45
C ALA A 52 22.89 -5.24 2.12
N LEU A 53 22.92 -3.91 2.11
CA LEU A 53 22.67 -3.06 0.94
C LEU A 53 23.74 -1.99 0.82
N ALA A 54 24.25 -1.80 -0.38
CA ALA A 54 25.14 -0.68 -0.67
C ALA A 54 24.46 0.68 -0.52
N ASP A 55 25.25 1.72 -0.33
CA ASP A 55 24.78 3.09 -0.20
C ASP A 55 24.00 3.54 -1.43
N SER A 56 22.72 3.77 -1.24
CA SER A 56 21.76 4.04 -2.33
C SER A 56 20.44 4.59 -1.79
N SER A 57 19.69 5.26 -2.66
CA SER A 57 18.31 5.65 -2.35
C SER A 57 17.43 4.45 -1.97
N LEU A 58 17.65 3.28 -2.59
CA LEU A 58 16.94 2.04 -2.24
C LEU A 58 17.17 1.69 -0.77
N ARG A 59 18.45 1.67 -0.30
CA ARG A 59 18.80 1.38 1.09
C ARG A 59 18.11 2.34 2.06
N ASP A 60 18.15 3.63 1.78
CA ASP A 60 17.53 4.65 2.63
C ASP A 60 16.02 4.44 2.79
N GLN A 61 15.32 4.06 1.71
CA GLN A 61 13.90 3.74 1.76
C GLN A 61 13.64 2.47 2.58
N VAL A 62 14.47 1.44 2.45
CA VAL A 62 14.31 0.19 3.20
C VAL A 62 14.58 0.40 4.69
N ILE A 63 15.60 1.18 5.06
CA ILE A 63 15.88 1.58 6.46
C ILE A 63 14.69 2.35 7.04
N ALA A 64 14.18 3.33 6.32
CA ALA A 64 13.02 4.10 6.75
C ALA A 64 11.79 3.21 6.96
N ALA A 65 11.59 2.21 6.12
CA ALA A 65 10.51 1.24 6.27
C ALA A 65 10.71 0.36 7.51
N GLN A 66 11.91 -0.17 7.74
CA GLN A 66 12.23 -0.99 8.91
C GLN A 66 11.93 -0.25 10.22
N LEU A 67 12.30 1.04 10.32
CA LEU A 67 12.05 1.87 11.50
C LEU A 67 10.56 2.05 11.82
N ASN A 68 9.69 2.09 10.80
CA ASN A 68 8.26 2.37 10.96
C ASN A 68 7.36 1.14 10.98
N ALA A 69 7.86 -0.02 10.57
CA ALA A 69 7.06 -1.23 10.40
C ALA A 69 6.94 -2.11 11.66
N GLY A 70 7.81 -1.88 12.66
CA GLY A 70 7.79 -2.61 13.92
C GLY A 70 8.45 -4.00 13.86
N GLN A 71 8.38 -4.75 14.96
CA GLN A 71 9.20 -5.94 15.21
C GLN A 71 8.95 -7.14 14.28
N ASN A 72 7.73 -7.28 13.77
CA ASN A 72 7.35 -8.43 12.94
C ASN A 72 7.41 -8.13 11.43
N TRP A 73 8.14 -7.08 11.07
CA TRP A 73 8.27 -6.68 9.68
C TRP A 73 9.12 -7.66 8.85
N THR A 74 8.63 -7.92 7.65
CA THR A 74 9.35 -8.62 6.60
C THR A 74 9.08 -7.96 5.25
N ALA A 75 10.08 -7.87 4.41
CA ALA A 75 9.94 -7.36 3.06
C ALA A 75 10.89 -8.08 2.10
N ALA A 76 10.65 -7.91 0.82
CA ALA A 76 11.58 -8.31 -0.23
C ALA A 76 12.24 -7.07 -0.83
N VAL A 77 13.49 -7.20 -1.21
CA VAL A 77 14.26 -6.13 -1.85
C VAL A 77 14.84 -6.66 -3.15
N TYR A 78 14.74 -5.87 -4.20
CA TYR A 78 15.30 -6.17 -5.52
C TYR A 78 16.13 -4.97 -6.00
N PRO A 79 17.45 -4.99 -5.83
CA PRO A 79 18.34 -3.97 -6.40
C PRO A 79 18.42 -4.12 -7.92
N LEU A 80 18.13 -3.06 -8.65
CA LEU A 80 18.19 -3.02 -10.10
C LEU A 80 19.61 -2.74 -10.59
N ALA A 81 20.06 -3.50 -11.57
CA ALA A 81 21.27 -3.20 -12.32
C ALA A 81 21.07 -1.97 -13.23
N ASP A 82 22.18 -1.36 -13.64
CA ASP A 82 22.14 -0.26 -14.60
C ASP A 82 21.57 -0.72 -15.93
N GLY A 83 20.52 -0.02 -16.40
CA GLY A 83 19.82 -0.33 -17.64
C GLY A 83 18.81 -1.47 -17.54
N GLU A 84 18.69 -2.14 -16.39
CA GLU A 84 17.66 -3.16 -16.17
C GLU A 84 16.27 -2.55 -16.17
N ASP A 85 15.33 -3.22 -16.87
CA ASP A 85 13.93 -2.83 -16.89
C ASP A 85 13.24 -3.22 -15.58
N VAL A 86 12.56 -2.25 -14.96
CA VAL A 86 11.89 -2.43 -13.66
C VAL A 86 10.76 -3.44 -13.73
N PHE A 87 10.05 -3.53 -14.86
CA PHE A 87 8.92 -4.44 -15.00
C PHE A 87 9.39 -5.89 -15.17
N ASP A 88 10.47 -6.11 -15.91
CA ASP A 88 11.10 -7.44 -16.03
C ASP A 88 11.63 -7.92 -14.67
N ALA A 89 12.16 -7.01 -13.85
CA ALA A 89 12.63 -7.32 -12.50
C ALA A 89 11.45 -7.70 -11.58
N ILE A 90 10.32 -7.00 -11.67
CA ILE A 90 9.12 -7.35 -10.90
C ILE A 90 8.54 -8.69 -11.38
N ASP A 91 8.57 -9.01 -12.68
CA ASP A 91 8.12 -10.32 -13.19
C ASP A 91 8.98 -11.43 -12.58
N ARG A 92 10.33 -11.30 -12.58
CA ARG A 92 11.24 -12.26 -11.91
C ARG A 92 10.98 -12.38 -10.41
N ALA A 93 10.75 -11.27 -9.72
CA ALA A 93 10.41 -11.30 -8.30
C ALA A 93 9.09 -12.03 -8.04
N ASN A 94 8.08 -11.84 -8.89
CA ASN A 94 6.78 -12.51 -8.80
C ASN A 94 6.82 -14.01 -9.10
N GLU A 95 7.83 -14.51 -9.80
CA GLU A 95 8.05 -15.96 -9.96
C GLU A 95 8.45 -16.62 -8.64
N VAL A 96 9.13 -15.87 -7.76
CA VAL A 96 9.64 -16.38 -6.48
C VAL A 96 8.65 -16.15 -5.34
N GLN A 97 8.07 -14.95 -5.24
CA GLN A 97 7.20 -14.54 -4.12
C GLN A 97 5.99 -13.74 -4.60
N SER A 98 4.99 -13.59 -3.72
CA SER A 98 3.82 -12.74 -3.93
C SER A 98 3.91 -11.53 -3.03
N PHE A 99 3.53 -10.37 -3.54
CA PHE A 99 3.59 -9.10 -2.84
C PHE A 99 2.23 -8.43 -2.76
N GLU A 100 1.98 -7.68 -1.68
CA GLU A 100 0.82 -6.80 -1.58
C GLU A 100 1.04 -5.51 -2.36
N THR A 101 2.24 -4.94 -2.26
CA THR A 101 2.59 -3.64 -2.82
C THR A 101 4.02 -3.65 -3.34
N VAL A 102 4.25 -2.99 -4.46
CA VAL A 102 5.59 -2.68 -4.95
C VAL A 102 5.94 -1.24 -4.56
N VAL A 103 7.08 -1.04 -3.95
CA VAL A 103 7.63 0.26 -3.59
C VAL A 103 8.70 0.63 -4.62
N PHE A 104 8.36 1.56 -5.51
CA PHE A 104 9.29 2.10 -6.51
C PHE A 104 10.14 3.19 -5.86
N CYS A 105 11.36 2.83 -5.46
CA CYS A 105 12.27 3.69 -4.70
C CYS A 105 12.94 4.75 -5.58
N ASP A 106 13.09 4.50 -6.88
CA ASP A 106 13.64 5.46 -7.83
C ASP A 106 12.61 6.55 -8.18
N ILE A 107 13.09 7.79 -8.29
CA ILE A 107 12.27 8.96 -8.57
C ILE A 107 11.57 8.81 -9.94
N THR A 108 10.27 8.96 -9.94
CA THR A 108 9.43 8.99 -11.13
C THR A 108 8.98 10.42 -11.41
N SER A 109 9.55 11.05 -12.43
CA SER A 109 9.41 12.48 -12.70
C SER A 109 8.43 12.84 -13.82
N THR A 110 7.78 11.85 -14.46
CA THR A 110 6.89 12.11 -15.61
C THR A 110 5.57 11.37 -15.50
N ALA A 111 4.48 12.02 -15.94
CA ALA A 111 3.14 11.42 -15.96
C ALA A 111 3.06 10.11 -16.77
N PRO A 112 3.68 9.99 -17.97
CA PRO A 112 3.70 8.72 -18.69
C PRO A 112 4.34 7.57 -17.90
N ASN A 113 5.43 7.83 -17.16
CA ASN A 113 6.08 6.80 -16.35
C ASN A 113 5.22 6.40 -15.13
N ILE A 114 4.44 7.32 -14.56
CA ILE A 114 3.45 7.01 -13.52
C ILE A 114 2.38 6.08 -14.09
N SER A 115 1.83 6.43 -15.26
CA SER A 115 0.80 5.61 -15.93
C SER A 115 1.34 4.25 -16.37
N ALA A 116 2.56 4.17 -16.86
CA ALA A 116 3.19 2.90 -17.22
C ALA A 116 3.29 1.93 -16.02
N LYS A 117 3.63 2.44 -14.83
CA LYS A 117 3.64 1.64 -13.60
C LYS A 117 2.24 1.15 -13.23
N HIS A 118 1.22 2.02 -13.30
CA HIS A 118 -0.16 1.63 -13.10
C HIS A 118 -0.60 0.52 -14.06
N ASP A 119 -0.37 0.72 -15.36
CA ASP A 119 -0.80 -0.23 -16.41
C ASP A 119 -0.11 -1.58 -16.25
N TYR A 120 1.16 -1.57 -15.86
CA TYR A 120 1.90 -2.77 -15.55
C TYR A 120 1.27 -3.51 -14.34
N LEU A 121 1.05 -2.84 -13.21
CA LEU A 121 0.41 -3.43 -12.03
C LEU A 121 -0.99 -3.97 -12.35
N PHE A 122 -1.75 -3.26 -13.15
CA PHE A 122 -3.05 -3.73 -13.64
C PHE A 122 -2.90 -4.98 -14.52
N SER A 123 -1.85 -5.06 -15.35
CA SER A 123 -1.58 -6.23 -16.17
C SER A 123 -1.26 -7.48 -15.36
N LEU A 124 -0.63 -7.35 -14.16
CA LEU A 124 -0.36 -8.47 -13.25
C LEU A 124 -1.66 -9.11 -12.75
N GLN A 125 -2.69 -8.33 -12.53
CA GLN A 125 -4.01 -8.85 -12.18
C GLN A 125 -4.59 -9.71 -13.30
N ALA A 126 -4.50 -9.26 -14.55
CA ALA A 126 -5.03 -10.00 -15.70
C ALA A 126 -4.19 -11.25 -16.04
N LYS A 127 -2.86 -11.14 -16.02
CA LYS A 127 -1.93 -12.22 -16.40
C LYS A 127 -1.80 -13.29 -15.31
N LEU A 128 -1.62 -12.88 -14.06
CA LEU A 128 -1.25 -13.76 -12.95
C LEU A 128 -2.33 -13.84 -11.86
N GLY A 129 -3.39 -13.02 -11.94
CA GLY A 129 -4.36 -12.86 -10.86
C GLY A 129 -3.73 -12.29 -9.58
N ARG A 130 -2.69 -11.46 -9.72
CA ARG A 130 -2.00 -10.76 -8.64
C ARG A 130 -2.63 -9.39 -8.45
N PHE A 131 -3.19 -9.14 -7.28
CA PHE A 131 -3.78 -7.86 -6.90
C PHE A 131 -2.72 -7.07 -6.13
N VAL A 132 -2.01 -6.20 -6.82
CA VAL A 132 -0.83 -5.46 -6.32
C VAL A 132 -1.05 -3.97 -6.50
N SER A 133 -0.68 -3.16 -5.51
CA SER A 133 -0.62 -1.70 -5.59
C SER A 133 0.83 -1.21 -5.70
N GLY A 134 1.03 0.08 -5.99
CA GLY A 134 2.36 0.68 -6.10
C GLY A 134 2.50 1.95 -5.27
N LEU A 135 3.51 2.02 -4.41
CA LEU A 135 3.99 3.29 -3.86
C LEU A 135 5.07 3.83 -4.79
N ILE A 136 4.91 5.07 -5.26
CA ILE A 136 5.84 5.66 -6.22
C ILE A 136 6.54 6.87 -5.60
N ALA A 137 7.88 6.83 -5.55
CA ALA A 137 8.69 7.98 -5.20
C ALA A 137 8.61 9.04 -6.31
N LEU A 138 8.12 10.22 -5.96
CA LEU A 138 8.07 11.38 -6.84
C LEU A 138 9.10 12.42 -6.42
N PRO A 139 9.49 13.36 -7.31
CA PRO A 139 10.49 14.36 -6.98
C PRO A 139 10.15 15.13 -5.70
N GLY A 140 11.14 15.38 -4.86
CA GLY A 140 11.12 16.39 -3.82
C GLY A 140 11.39 17.77 -4.38
N ILE A 141 11.42 18.80 -3.52
CA ILE A 141 11.79 20.14 -3.93
C ILE A 141 13.27 20.21 -4.29
N ASP A 142 13.60 20.93 -5.38
CA ASP A 142 14.98 21.32 -5.66
C ASP A 142 15.32 22.58 -4.84
N VAL A 143 16.00 22.36 -3.73
CA VAL A 143 16.36 23.41 -2.77
C VAL A 143 17.25 24.50 -3.37
N ALA A 144 17.91 24.26 -4.50
CA ALA A 144 18.78 25.23 -5.15
C ALA A 144 18.01 26.19 -6.07
N THR A 145 16.89 25.76 -6.64
CA THR A 145 16.24 26.48 -7.73
C THR A 145 14.75 26.72 -7.57
N GLN A 146 14.06 25.96 -6.69
CA GLN A 146 12.60 26.03 -6.58
C GLN A 146 12.15 26.69 -5.28
N THR A 147 11.16 27.58 -5.40
CA THR A 147 10.33 28.02 -4.26
C THR A 147 9.21 27.02 -4.01
N TRP A 148 8.62 27.02 -2.79
CA TRP A 148 7.47 26.16 -2.48
C TRP A 148 6.32 26.34 -3.46
N SER A 149 5.99 27.56 -3.84
CA SER A 149 4.91 27.81 -4.82
C SER A 149 5.21 27.22 -6.20
N ALA A 150 6.46 27.28 -6.67
CA ALA A 150 6.87 26.69 -7.95
C ALA A 150 6.84 25.15 -7.87
N TYR A 151 7.27 24.57 -6.74
CA TYR A 151 7.22 23.15 -6.48
C TYR A 151 5.77 22.62 -6.44
N GLU A 152 4.87 23.32 -5.73
CA GLU A 152 3.45 22.96 -5.68
C GLU A 152 2.83 22.95 -7.09
N ALA A 153 3.06 24.01 -7.87
CA ALA A 153 2.53 24.09 -9.23
C ALA A 153 3.05 22.98 -10.14
N ALA A 154 4.35 22.66 -10.07
CA ALA A 154 4.96 21.57 -10.83
C ALA A 154 4.41 20.19 -10.40
N SER A 155 4.27 19.97 -9.11
CA SER A 155 3.74 18.73 -8.55
C SER A 155 2.28 18.49 -8.94
N VAL A 156 1.43 19.51 -8.82
CA VAL A 156 0.03 19.45 -9.25
C VAL A 156 -0.07 19.15 -10.74
N ALA A 157 0.76 19.82 -11.57
CA ALA A 157 0.80 19.57 -13.01
C ALA A 157 1.24 18.14 -13.36
N LEU A 158 2.16 17.54 -12.59
CA LEU A 158 2.67 16.19 -12.82
C LEU A 158 1.56 15.13 -12.74
N VAL A 159 0.60 15.29 -11.82
CA VAL A 159 -0.47 14.30 -11.58
C VAL A 159 -1.82 14.72 -12.18
N ALA A 160 -1.88 15.88 -12.83
CA ALA A 160 -3.12 16.39 -13.41
C ALA A 160 -3.70 15.44 -14.45
N GLY A 161 -4.99 15.15 -14.33
CA GLY A 161 -5.72 14.28 -15.27
C GLY A 161 -5.40 12.79 -15.20
N LEU A 162 -4.52 12.34 -14.29
CA LEU A 162 -4.26 10.92 -14.10
C LEU A 162 -5.43 10.24 -13.38
N ALA A 163 -5.75 9.01 -13.83
CA ALA A 163 -6.78 8.13 -13.26
C ALA A 163 -6.18 6.75 -12.95
N ASN A 164 -5.15 6.72 -12.11
CA ASN A 164 -4.26 5.58 -11.85
C ASN A 164 -4.48 5.04 -10.43
N HIS A 165 -5.62 4.37 -10.17
CA HIS A 165 -6.07 3.94 -8.84
C HIS A 165 -5.15 2.95 -8.12
N LEU A 166 -4.24 2.26 -8.82
CA LEU A 166 -3.26 1.35 -8.20
C LEU A 166 -2.00 2.05 -7.68
N VAL A 167 -1.89 3.37 -7.92
CA VAL A 167 -0.68 4.14 -7.63
C VAL A 167 -0.91 5.13 -6.51
N ILE A 168 -0.02 5.13 -5.54
CA ILE A 168 0.05 6.07 -4.42
C ILE A 168 1.28 6.96 -4.63
N PRO A 169 1.10 8.25 -4.95
CA PRO A 169 2.21 9.16 -5.21
C PRO A 169 2.77 9.72 -3.91
N VAL A 170 4.07 9.54 -3.69
CA VAL A 170 4.77 9.98 -2.47
C VAL A 170 5.92 10.91 -2.84
N PRO A 171 5.79 12.23 -2.63
CA PRO A 171 6.87 13.16 -2.90
C PRO A 171 8.00 12.98 -1.89
N GLN A 172 9.24 12.95 -2.36
CA GLN A 172 10.43 12.72 -1.53
C GLN A 172 10.90 14.04 -0.86
N LEU A 173 10.02 14.66 -0.04
CA LEU A 173 10.32 15.92 0.63
C LEU A 173 11.50 15.81 1.60
N HIS A 174 11.64 14.68 2.27
CA HIS A 174 12.72 14.38 3.22
C HIS A 174 13.71 13.36 2.67
N GLY A 175 13.60 12.98 1.40
CA GLY A 175 14.48 12.01 0.75
C GLY A 175 14.08 10.54 0.97
N ASN A 176 13.35 10.20 2.03
CA ASN A 176 12.98 8.83 2.38
C ASN A 176 11.47 8.60 2.64
N ASN A 177 10.63 9.49 2.15
CA ASN A 177 9.19 9.50 2.44
C ASN A 177 8.47 8.23 2.00
N VAL A 178 8.81 7.65 0.84
CA VAL A 178 8.12 6.43 0.36
C VAL A 178 8.43 5.22 1.25
N GLY A 179 9.65 5.15 1.78
CA GLY A 179 10.05 4.13 2.76
C GLY A 179 9.30 4.28 4.09
N VAL A 180 9.19 5.52 4.61
CA VAL A 180 8.43 5.81 5.84
C VAL A 180 6.97 5.37 5.70
N LEU A 181 6.31 5.73 4.59
CA LEU A 181 4.93 5.30 4.34
C LEU A 181 4.84 3.78 4.20
N ALA A 182 5.74 3.16 3.44
CA ALA A 182 5.76 1.70 3.27
C ALA A 182 5.87 0.98 4.61
N GLY A 183 6.78 1.42 5.48
CA GLY A 183 6.94 0.88 6.83
C GLY A 183 5.67 1.04 7.67
N ARG A 184 5.03 2.22 7.64
CA ARG A 184 3.78 2.47 8.35
C ARG A 184 2.65 1.56 7.89
N LEU A 185 2.55 1.30 6.59
CA LEU A 185 1.56 0.37 6.01
C LEU A 185 1.86 -1.11 6.32
N CYS A 186 3.13 -1.46 6.54
CA CYS A 186 3.57 -2.80 6.94
C CYS A 186 3.46 -3.05 8.44
N ASN A 187 3.10 -2.07 9.25
CA ASN A 187 3.08 -2.20 10.70
C ASN A 187 2.01 -3.22 11.15
N HIS A 188 2.47 -4.29 11.81
CA HIS A 188 1.61 -5.38 12.28
C HIS A 188 0.76 -5.00 13.50
N ALA A 189 0.97 -3.85 14.13
CA ALA A 189 0.14 -3.35 15.22
C ALA A 189 -1.15 -2.65 14.74
N VAL A 190 -1.35 -2.53 13.43
CA VAL A 190 -2.45 -1.77 12.81
C VAL A 190 -3.22 -2.66 11.82
N SER A 191 -4.52 -2.41 11.66
CA SER A 191 -5.30 -3.05 10.60
C SER A 191 -4.86 -2.58 9.22
N ILE A 192 -4.98 -3.46 8.21
CA ILE A 192 -4.83 -3.05 6.80
C ILE A 192 -5.95 -2.12 6.33
N ALA A 193 -7.09 -2.15 7.02
CA ALA A 193 -8.25 -1.29 6.77
C ALA A 193 -8.14 0.08 7.43
N ASP A 194 -7.13 0.30 8.27
CA ASP A 194 -6.88 1.62 8.85
C ASP A 194 -6.09 2.50 7.88
N SER A 195 -6.46 3.79 7.83
CA SER A 195 -5.71 4.80 7.11
C SER A 195 -4.32 4.99 7.72
N PRO A 196 -3.27 5.26 6.90
CA PRO A 196 -1.98 5.70 7.41
C PRO A 196 -2.05 6.97 8.28
N MET A 197 -3.12 7.76 8.16
CA MET A 197 -3.40 8.94 8.98
C MET A 197 -3.69 8.61 10.46
N ARG A 198 -3.99 7.37 10.81
CA ARG A 198 -4.37 6.97 12.16
C ARG A 198 -3.31 7.41 13.20
N VAL A 199 -3.62 8.42 14.00
CA VAL A 199 -2.71 9.01 14.99
C VAL A 199 -2.31 8.00 16.08
N ALA A 200 -3.25 7.15 16.51
CA ALA A 200 -2.99 6.11 17.52
C ALA A 200 -1.95 5.05 17.08
N THR A 201 -1.52 5.04 15.83
CA THR A 201 -0.39 4.23 15.36
C THR A 201 0.96 4.77 15.86
N GLY A 202 0.99 6.01 16.33
CA GLY A 202 2.19 6.73 16.76
C GLY A 202 2.73 7.68 15.68
N SER A 203 3.70 8.49 16.06
CA SER A 203 4.46 9.35 15.16
C SER A 203 5.34 8.51 14.20
N VAL A 204 5.68 9.08 13.05
CA VAL A 204 6.67 8.48 12.13
C VAL A 204 8.08 8.71 12.64
N MET A 205 8.97 7.78 12.32
CA MET A 205 10.37 7.80 12.76
C MET A 205 11.31 7.91 11.56
N GLY A 206 12.46 8.51 11.78
CA GLY A 206 13.54 8.50 10.81
C GLY A 206 13.25 9.27 9.52
N LEU A 207 12.34 10.25 9.53
CA LEU A 207 12.27 11.19 8.42
C LEU A 207 13.62 11.88 8.25
N GLY A 208 14.05 12.06 7.01
CA GLY A 208 15.23 12.84 6.67
C GLY A 208 15.13 14.30 7.13
N SER A 209 16.13 15.10 6.79
CA SER A 209 16.18 16.52 7.14
C SER A 209 14.92 17.26 6.65
N ALA A 210 14.41 18.18 7.47
CA ALA A 210 13.31 19.03 7.05
C ALA A 210 13.74 19.87 5.84
N PRO A 211 12.97 19.85 4.74
CA PRO A 211 13.35 20.55 3.53
C PRO A 211 13.11 22.06 3.68
N VAL A 212 13.93 22.83 2.95
CA VAL A 212 13.73 24.26 2.73
C VAL A 212 13.61 24.53 1.23
N ASP A 213 13.09 25.67 0.85
CA ASP A 213 13.09 26.10 -0.55
C ASP A 213 14.34 26.91 -0.92
N SER A 214 14.41 27.39 -2.16
CA SER A 214 15.54 28.19 -2.66
C SER A 214 15.74 29.55 -1.97
N ASN A 215 14.82 29.95 -1.08
CA ASN A 215 14.90 31.15 -0.24
C ASN A 215 15.10 30.81 1.24
N ASP A 216 15.51 29.57 1.56
CA ASP A 216 15.62 29.04 2.93
C ASP A 216 14.29 29.02 3.71
N ALA A 217 13.14 29.15 3.01
CA ALA A 217 11.84 29.05 3.67
C ALA A 217 11.53 27.58 4.04
N PRO A 218 11.15 27.29 5.29
CA PRO A 218 10.85 25.94 5.72
C PRO A 218 9.55 25.41 5.08
N LEU A 219 9.41 24.07 5.07
CA LEU A 219 8.16 23.40 4.71
C LEU A 219 7.04 23.79 5.67
N GLU A 220 5.91 24.21 5.15
CA GLU A 220 4.73 24.61 5.92
C GLU A 220 3.57 23.63 5.70
N LEU A 221 2.63 23.59 6.68
CA LEU A 221 1.40 22.79 6.54
C LEU A 221 0.53 23.22 5.35
N ALA A 222 0.60 24.48 4.95
CA ALA A 222 -0.12 24.98 3.77
C ALA A 222 0.32 24.28 2.49
N THR A 223 1.63 24.11 2.29
CA THR A 223 2.20 23.35 1.18
C THR A 223 1.78 21.86 1.24
N LEU A 224 1.84 21.24 2.41
CA LEU A 224 1.39 19.85 2.57
C LEU A 224 -0.09 19.68 2.26
N ASN A 225 -0.92 20.67 2.66
CA ASN A 225 -2.35 20.66 2.33
C ASN A 225 -2.58 20.78 0.81
N THR A 226 -1.87 21.66 0.13
CA THR A 226 -1.93 21.78 -1.34
C THR A 226 -1.57 20.46 -2.02
N LEU A 227 -0.51 19.81 -1.59
CA LEU A 227 -0.10 18.50 -2.10
C LEU A 227 -1.14 17.41 -1.80
N SER A 228 -1.70 17.39 -0.59
CA SER A 228 -2.74 16.43 -0.20
C SER A 228 -4.01 16.58 -1.04
N VAL A 229 -4.46 17.81 -1.30
CA VAL A 229 -5.59 18.10 -2.19
C VAL A 229 -5.31 17.61 -3.61
N ALA A 230 -4.06 17.69 -4.06
CA ALA A 230 -3.62 17.12 -5.34
C ALA A 230 -3.39 15.59 -5.29
N ARG A 231 -3.84 14.92 -4.24
CA ARG A 231 -3.79 13.45 -4.04
C ARG A 231 -2.39 12.88 -3.76
N PHE A 232 -1.45 13.70 -3.31
CA PHE A 232 -0.18 13.20 -2.80
C PHE A 232 -0.34 12.68 -1.38
N SER A 233 0.36 11.58 -1.07
CA SER A 233 0.47 11.06 0.28
C SER A 233 1.70 11.68 0.95
N VAL A 234 1.47 12.51 1.95
CA VAL A 234 2.50 13.37 2.58
C VAL A 234 2.48 13.24 4.10
N PRO A 235 3.59 13.53 4.81
CA PRO A 235 3.57 13.65 6.26
C PRO A 235 2.77 14.87 6.70
N GLN A 236 2.37 14.90 7.97
CA GLN A 236 1.70 16.02 8.61
C GLN A 236 2.06 16.13 10.07
N TRP A 237 1.80 17.29 10.69
CA TRP A 237 1.88 17.50 12.12
C TRP A 237 0.70 18.33 12.60
N TYR A 238 0.46 18.33 13.92
CA TYR A 238 -0.61 19.08 14.54
C TYR A 238 -0.01 20.10 15.50
N SER A 239 -0.57 21.32 15.52
CA SER A 239 -0.19 22.32 16.54
C SER A 239 -0.50 21.78 17.93
N ASP A 240 0.38 22.03 18.88
CA ASP A 240 0.27 21.61 20.27
C ASP A 240 0.18 20.08 20.51
N PHE A 241 0.54 19.28 19.50
CA PHE A 241 0.60 17.83 19.60
C PHE A 241 1.92 17.33 19.03
N GLU A 242 2.75 16.74 19.90
CA GLU A 242 4.13 16.38 19.57
C GLU A 242 4.23 15.27 18.49
N GLY A 243 5.19 15.42 17.62
CA GLY A 243 5.56 14.44 16.59
C GLY A 243 5.06 14.76 15.19
N THR A 244 5.68 14.10 14.23
CA THR A 244 5.23 14.09 12.82
C THR A 244 4.46 12.80 12.59
N TYR A 245 3.35 12.92 11.92
CA TYR A 245 2.45 11.81 11.58
C TYR A 245 2.38 11.67 10.06
N TRP A 246 1.65 10.71 9.58
CA TRP A 246 1.36 10.61 8.15
C TRP A 246 -0.01 11.19 7.86
N GLY A 247 -0.14 11.81 6.72
CA GLY A 247 -1.41 12.23 6.17
C GLY A 247 -2.18 11.08 5.54
N ASP A 248 -3.04 11.35 4.58
CA ASP A 248 -3.82 10.30 3.95
C ASP A 248 -3.00 9.49 2.93
N GLY A 249 -3.38 8.23 2.74
CA GLY A 249 -2.86 7.35 1.70
C GLY A 249 -3.66 7.51 0.40
N SER A 250 -3.62 8.69 -0.20
CA SER A 250 -4.36 8.96 -1.42
C SER A 250 -3.79 8.20 -2.61
N THR A 251 -4.66 7.67 -3.45
CA THR A 251 -4.30 7.11 -4.75
C THR A 251 -4.51 8.14 -5.85
N LEU A 252 -4.00 7.87 -7.04
CA LEU A 252 -4.29 8.67 -8.24
C LEU A 252 -5.58 8.22 -8.95
N ASP A 253 -6.58 7.72 -8.22
CA ASP A 253 -7.88 7.38 -8.80
C ASP A 253 -8.58 8.62 -9.37
N ALA A 254 -9.54 8.41 -10.27
CA ALA A 254 -10.37 9.49 -10.79
C ALA A 254 -11.11 10.21 -9.65
N ALA A 255 -11.41 11.49 -9.84
CA ALA A 255 -12.22 12.24 -8.89
C ALA A 255 -13.60 11.59 -8.72
N GLY A 256 -13.96 11.24 -7.47
CA GLY A 256 -15.19 10.51 -7.17
C GLY A 256 -15.12 9.01 -7.41
N GLY A 257 -13.94 8.45 -7.71
CA GLY A 257 -13.73 7.00 -7.80
C GLY A 257 -13.76 6.32 -6.43
N ASP A 258 -13.94 5.00 -6.43
CA ASP A 258 -14.10 4.20 -5.22
C ASP A 258 -12.76 3.89 -4.51
N TYR A 259 -11.65 4.01 -5.22
CA TYR A 259 -10.32 3.65 -4.74
C TYR A 259 -9.44 4.84 -4.40
N GLN A 260 -10.01 5.98 -4.04
CA GLN A 260 -9.24 7.19 -3.70
C GLN A 260 -8.31 7.03 -2.49
N TYR A 261 -8.55 6.02 -1.65
CA TYR A 261 -7.79 5.75 -0.43
C TYR A 261 -7.20 4.35 -0.43
N ILE A 262 -5.93 4.24 -0.01
CA ILE A 262 -5.19 2.99 -0.04
C ILE A 262 -5.82 1.89 0.83
N GLU A 263 -6.42 2.24 1.96
CA GLU A 263 -7.08 1.28 2.84
C GLU A 263 -8.26 0.58 2.14
N ASN A 264 -9.06 1.30 1.35
CA ASN A 264 -10.14 0.71 0.57
C ASN A 264 -9.60 -0.24 -0.50
N LEU A 265 -8.54 0.18 -1.20
CA LEU A 265 -7.86 -0.64 -2.21
C LEU A 265 -7.30 -1.93 -1.59
N ARG A 266 -6.64 -1.83 -0.44
CA ARG A 266 -6.07 -2.98 0.28
C ARG A 266 -7.14 -3.99 0.70
N VAL A 267 -8.25 -3.51 1.24
CA VAL A 267 -9.40 -4.34 1.66
C VAL A 267 -10.00 -5.08 0.47
N VAL A 268 -10.22 -4.39 -0.66
CA VAL A 268 -10.77 -5.02 -1.88
C VAL A 268 -9.76 -6.01 -2.48
N HIS A 269 -8.48 -5.69 -2.49
CA HIS A 269 -7.45 -6.61 -2.95
C HIS A 269 -7.38 -7.88 -2.10
N LYS A 270 -7.50 -7.77 -0.76
CA LYS A 270 -7.57 -8.92 0.14
C LYS A 270 -8.80 -9.79 -0.17
N ALA A 271 -9.98 -9.19 -0.25
CA ALA A 271 -11.21 -9.90 -0.61
C ALA A 271 -11.07 -10.63 -1.95
N SER A 272 -10.49 -9.95 -2.96
CA SER A 272 -10.28 -10.52 -4.29
C SER A 272 -9.32 -11.72 -4.27
N ARG A 273 -8.23 -11.64 -3.51
CA ARG A 273 -7.28 -12.76 -3.34
C ARG A 273 -7.95 -13.97 -2.70
N GLU A 274 -8.67 -13.77 -1.61
CA GLU A 274 -9.34 -14.87 -0.89
C GLU A 274 -10.43 -15.53 -1.75
N VAL A 275 -11.25 -14.73 -2.43
CA VAL A 275 -12.32 -15.27 -3.31
C VAL A 275 -11.73 -15.98 -4.53
N ARG A 276 -10.65 -15.47 -5.10
CA ARG A 276 -9.96 -16.12 -6.23
C ARG A 276 -9.55 -17.55 -5.89
N VAL A 277 -9.02 -17.80 -4.69
CA VAL A 277 -8.66 -19.16 -4.24
C VAL A 277 -9.88 -20.07 -4.19
N LEU A 278 -11.01 -19.57 -3.67
CA LEU A 278 -12.26 -20.32 -3.64
C LEU A 278 -12.79 -20.61 -5.05
N ALA A 279 -12.67 -19.64 -5.96
CA ALA A 279 -13.07 -19.82 -7.36
C ALA A 279 -12.23 -20.88 -8.09
N ILE A 280 -10.90 -20.88 -7.88
CA ILE A 280 -10.00 -21.93 -8.44
C ILE A 280 -10.43 -23.32 -7.97
N ARG A 281 -10.78 -23.50 -6.70
CA ARG A 281 -11.27 -24.78 -6.15
C ARG A 281 -12.60 -25.24 -6.74
N ARG A 282 -13.33 -24.36 -7.44
CA ARG A 282 -14.61 -24.66 -8.10
C ARG A 282 -14.47 -24.90 -9.62
N ILE A 283 -13.33 -24.69 -10.21
CA ILE A 283 -13.13 -24.96 -11.63
C ILE A 283 -13.35 -26.44 -11.91
N GLY A 284 -14.21 -26.77 -12.88
CA GLY A 284 -14.56 -28.14 -13.24
C GLY A 284 -15.39 -28.90 -12.22
N ASN A 285 -15.77 -28.29 -11.09
CA ASN A 285 -16.53 -28.93 -10.04
C ASN A 285 -18.06 -28.79 -10.28
N ARG A 286 -18.74 -29.92 -10.46
CA ARG A 286 -20.22 -29.97 -10.68
C ARG A 286 -21.05 -29.47 -9.49
N ALA A 287 -20.47 -29.27 -8.31
CA ALA A 287 -21.14 -28.61 -7.19
C ALA A 287 -21.45 -27.13 -7.44
N LEU A 288 -20.78 -26.50 -8.43
CA LEU A 288 -21.15 -25.19 -8.96
C LEU A 288 -21.82 -25.42 -10.32
N ASN A 289 -23.13 -25.25 -10.39
CA ASN A 289 -23.92 -25.40 -11.60
C ASN A 289 -25.06 -24.36 -11.62
N SER A 290 -25.77 -24.28 -12.73
CA SER A 290 -26.80 -23.26 -12.97
C SER A 290 -28.16 -23.51 -12.30
N THR A 291 -28.30 -24.58 -11.50
CA THR A 291 -29.57 -24.80 -10.76
C THR A 291 -29.71 -23.80 -9.61
N PRO A 292 -30.97 -23.35 -9.31
CA PRO A 292 -31.21 -22.38 -8.22
C PRO A 292 -30.58 -22.81 -6.88
N ASN A 293 -30.75 -24.07 -6.51
CA ASN A 293 -30.18 -24.61 -5.27
C ASN A 293 -28.63 -24.54 -5.24
N SER A 294 -27.96 -24.87 -6.35
CA SER A 294 -26.51 -24.76 -6.45
C SER A 294 -26.05 -23.32 -6.36
N ILE A 295 -26.76 -22.37 -6.98
CA ILE A 295 -26.45 -20.95 -6.90
C ILE A 295 -26.49 -20.47 -5.45
N GLU A 296 -27.55 -20.75 -4.71
CA GLU A 296 -27.68 -20.33 -3.30
C GLU A 296 -26.62 -20.96 -2.38
N LEU A 297 -26.30 -22.23 -2.57
CA LEU A 297 -25.21 -22.88 -1.83
C LEU A 297 -23.84 -22.25 -2.12
N ASN A 298 -23.59 -21.88 -3.39
CA ASN A 298 -22.32 -21.28 -3.77
C ASN A 298 -22.26 -19.78 -3.41
N LYS A 299 -23.35 -19.03 -3.36
CA LYS A 299 -23.38 -17.71 -2.73
C LYS A 299 -22.87 -17.78 -1.29
N SER A 300 -23.37 -18.71 -0.49
CA SER A 300 -22.90 -18.93 0.88
C SER A 300 -21.43 -19.33 0.94
N TYR A 301 -20.96 -20.13 -0.03
CA TYR A 301 -19.55 -20.56 -0.11
C TYR A 301 -18.63 -19.37 -0.40
N PHE A 302 -18.94 -18.53 -1.37
CA PHE A 302 -18.15 -17.36 -1.73
C PHE A 302 -18.29 -16.19 -0.73
N MET A 303 -19.36 -16.20 0.09
CA MET A 303 -19.52 -15.23 1.18
C MET A 303 -18.60 -15.48 2.38
N LYS A 304 -17.99 -16.66 2.49
CA LYS A 304 -17.15 -17.03 3.63
C LYS A 304 -16.00 -16.05 3.88
N PRO A 305 -15.20 -15.63 2.89
CA PRO A 305 -14.16 -14.62 3.09
C PRO A 305 -14.72 -13.32 3.65
N LEU A 306 -15.79 -12.80 3.09
CA LEU A 306 -16.41 -11.54 3.55
C LEU A 306 -16.89 -11.63 5.01
N ARG A 307 -17.52 -12.75 5.39
CA ARG A 307 -17.90 -13.01 6.80
C ARG A 307 -16.70 -13.09 7.73
N ASN A 308 -15.55 -13.60 7.27
CA ASN A 308 -14.35 -13.62 8.08
C ASN A 308 -13.76 -12.21 8.23
N MET A 309 -13.69 -11.44 7.15
CA MET A 309 -13.19 -10.07 7.14
C MET A 309 -14.07 -9.10 7.95
N SER A 310 -15.36 -9.41 8.13
CA SER A 310 -16.28 -8.58 8.93
C SER A 310 -16.20 -8.80 10.43
N LYS A 311 -15.45 -9.81 10.90
CA LYS A 311 -15.29 -10.07 12.33
C LYS A 311 -14.31 -9.09 12.94
N SER A 312 -14.66 -8.54 14.10
CA SER A 312 -13.72 -7.77 14.93
C SER A 312 -12.57 -8.68 15.41
N TYR A 313 -11.42 -8.11 15.60
CA TYR A 313 -10.23 -8.81 16.07
C TYR A 313 -9.36 -7.90 16.94
N THR A 314 -8.45 -8.52 17.68
CA THR A 314 -7.55 -7.80 18.60
C THR A 314 -6.11 -7.94 18.11
N ILE A 315 -5.41 -6.82 17.99
CA ILE A 315 -3.98 -6.77 17.68
C ILE A 315 -3.27 -6.11 18.87
N LEU A 316 -2.32 -6.80 19.48
CA LEU A 316 -1.51 -6.31 20.61
C LEU A 316 -2.35 -5.64 21.72
N GLY A 317 -3.52 -6.21 22.01
CA GLY A 317 -4.43 -5.68 23.06
C GLY A 317 -5.38 -4.57 22.59
N THR A 318 -5.21 -4.05 21.38
CA THR A 318 -6.12 -3.06 20.79
C THR A 318 -7.19 -3.79 19.96
N GLN A 319 -8.46 -3.47 20.24
CA GLN A 319 -9.58 -4.02 19.47
C GLN A 319 -9.80 -3.21 18.19
N PHE A 320 -9.93 -3.92 17.09
CA PHE A 320 -10.26 -3.36 15.77
C PHE A 320 -11.63 -3.89 15.32
N PRO A 321 -12.43 -3.08 14.63
CA PRO A 321 -13.58 -3.59 13.88
C PRO A 321 -13.09 -4.54 12.79
N GLY A 322 -14.01 -5.28 12.15
CA GLY A 322 -13.66 -6.02 10.96
C GLY A 322 -13.12 -5.10 9.84
N ASP A 323 -12.45 -5.66 8.86
CA ASP A 323 -11.98 -4.90 7.69
C ASP A 323 -13.15 -4.34 6.87
N ILE A 324 -14.32 -4.98 6.94
CA ILE A 324 -15.55 -4.60 6.23
C ILE A 324 -16.77 -4.71 7.15
N THR A 325 -17.85 -4.05 6.76
CA THR A 325 -19.15 -4.26 7.41
C THR A 325 -19.66 -5.68 7.12
N PRO A 326 -20.51 -6.26 8.00
CA PRO A 326 -21.08 -7.58 7.75
C PRO A 326 -21.78 -7.62 6.41
N PRO A 327 -21.50 -8.67 5.59
CA PRO A 327 -22.18 -8.82 4.30
C PRO A 327 -23.68 -9.09 4.50
N ILE A 328 -24.49 -8.56 3.59
CA ILE A 328 -25.95 -8.73 3.57
C ILE A 328 -26.37 -9.60 2.39
N ASP A 329 -27.63 -10.02 2.40
CA ASP A 329 -28.20 -10.74 1.27
C ASP A 329 -28.22 -9.88 0.01
N GLY A 330 -27.77 -10.46 -1.11
CA GLY A 330 -27.60 -9.75 -2.38
C GLY A 330 -26.16 -9.27 -2.64
N ASP A 331 -25.25 -9.31 -1.65
CA ASP A 331 -23.84 -8.91 -1.84
C ASP A 331 -23.06 -9.89 -2.71
N ILE A 332 -23.56 -11.09 -2.93
CA ILE A 332 -23.01 -12.02 -3.90
C ILE A 332 -24.09 -12.41 -4.90
N GLU A 333 -23.81 -12.15 -6.16
CA GLU A 333 -24.64 -12.56 -7.28
C GLU A 333 -23.82 -13.51 -8.18
N ILE A 334 -24.44 -14.64 -8.56
CA ILE A 334 -23.84 -15.64 -9.42
C ILE A 334 -24.69 -15.77 -10.68
N THR A 335 -24.10 -15.45 -11.81
CA THR A 335 -24.76 -15.53 -13.12
C THR A 335 -24.04 -16.50 -14.04
N TRP A 336 -24.79 -17.11 -14.95
CA TRP A 336 -24.30 -18.05 -15.94
C TRP A 336 -24.50 -17.48 -17.34
N PRO A 337 -23.55 -16.72 -17.90
CA PRO A 337 -23.64 -16.23 -19.28
C PRO A 337 -23.70 -17.36 -20.31
N THR A 338 -23.04 -18.48 -20.04
CA THR A 338 -23.08 -19.70 -20.84
C THR A 338 -23.13 -20.94 -19.95
N ASN A 339 -23.39 -22.11 -20.49
CA ASN A 339 -23.34 -23.38 -19.75
C ASN A 339 -21.92 -23.80 -19.30
N LYS A 340 -20.88 -23.05 -19.66
CA LYS A 340 -19.47 -23.31 -19.33
C LYS A 340 -18.80 -22.16 -18.57
N SER A 341 -19.44 -21.01 -18.46
CA SER A 341 -18.89 -19.83 -17.80
C SER A 341 -19.82 -19.31 -16.71
N VAL A 342 -19.23 -18.96 -15.59
CA VAL A 342 -19.91 -18.36 -14.45
C VAL A 342 -19.25 -17.03 -14.12
N VAL A 343 -20.05 -16.02 -13.79
CA VAL A 343 -19.60 -14.72 -13.30
C VAL A 343 -20.13 -14.54 -11.90
N ILE A 344 -19.25 -14.13 -11.00
CA ILE A 344 -19.55 -13.87 -9.60
C ILE A 344 -19.32 -12.38 -9.35
N TYR A 345 -20.40 -11.68 -9.00
CA TYR A 345 -20.34 -10.30 -8.54
C TYR A 345 -20.32 -10.29 -7.01
N MET A 346 -19.51 -9.40 -6.45
CA MET A 346 -19.34 -9.29 -5.01
C MET A 346 -19.26 -7.83 -4.60
N VAL A 347 -19.99 -7.47 -3.57
CA VAL A 347 -19.98 -6.13 -2.96
C VAL A 347 -19.15 -6.19 -1.68
N VAL A 348 -18.16 -5.31 -1.58
CA VAL A 348 -17.29 -5.15 -0.40
C VAL A 348 -17.53 -3.75 0.16
N ARG A 349 -17.83 -3.63 1.46
CA ARG A 349 -18.11 -2.36 2.12
C ARG A 349 -17.14 -2.14 3.28
N PRO A 350 -15.98 -1.46 3.06
CA PRO A 350 -15.09 -1.06 4.15
C PRO A 350 -15.80 -0.18 5.17
N TYR A 351 -15.33 -0.16 6.42
CA TYR A 351 -15.77 0.82 7.39
C TYR A 351 -15.21 2.20 7.04
N ASN A 352 -16.01 3.23 7.27
CA ASN A 352 -15.55 4.61 7.16
C ASN A 352 -14.63 4.95 8.34
N SER A 353 -13.58 5.72 8.07
CA SER A 353 -12.73 6.34 9.09
C SER A 353 -12.79 7.87 8.93
N PRO A 354 -12.96 8.63 10.03
CA PRO A 354 -13.00 10.08 9.94
C PRO A 354 -11.62 10.61 9.57
N LYS A 355 -11.55 11.41 8.52
CA LYS A 355 -10.34 12.13 8.09
C LYS A 355 -10.33 13.57 8.62
N GLU A 356 -11.51 14.10 8.93
CA GLU A 356 -11.71 15.43 9.48
C GLU A 356 -12.74 15.35 10.61
N ILE A 357 -12.45 16.01 11.73
CA ILE A 357 -13.34 16.07 12.89
C ILE A 357 -13.51 17.53 13.28
N THR A 358 -14.74 18.03 13.20
CA THR A 358 -15.10 19.38 13.69
C THR A 358 -15.80 19.25 15.03
N VAL A 359 -15.28 19.92 16.05
CA VAL A 359 -15.88 19.97 17.39
C VAL A 359 -16.40 21.39 17.65
N ASN A 360 -17.70 21.51 17.89
CA ASN A 360 -18.32 22.78 18.29
C ASN A 360 -18.61 22.77 19.78
N ILE A 361 -18.08 23.75 20.50
CA ILE A 361 -18.27 23.91 21.95
C ILE A 361 -19.09 25.15 22.18
N MET A 362 -20.21 25.00 22.91
CA MET A 362 -21.02 26.13 23.42
C MET A 362 -20.84 26.28 24.91
N LEU A 363 -20.57 27.50 25.37
CA LEU A 363 -20.62 27.86 26.77
C LEU A 363 -22.07 28.16 27.12
N ASP A 364 -22.65 27.40 28.07
CA ASP A 364 -23.96 27.68 28.67
C ASP A 364 -23.75 28.34 30.02
N LEU A 365 -24.16 29.60 30.15
CA LEU A 365 -24.12 30.38 31.38
C LEU A 365 -25.53 30.55 32.01
N SER A 366 -26.54 29.83 31.50
CA SER A 366 -27.89 29.83 32.09
C SER A 366 -27.93 28.97 33.35
N ASN A 367 -27.71 29.61 34.50
CA ASN A 367 -27.95 29.07 35.83
C ASN A 367 -29.27 29.59 36.35
#